data_8792f2400a6863aaa9a1ee54cb46b55e
#
_entry.id   8792f2400a6863aaa9a1ee54cb46b55e
#
_cell.length_a   1.000
_cell.length_b   1.000
_cell.length_c   1.000
_cell.angle_alpha   90.00
_cell.angle_beta   90.00
_cell.angle_gamma   90.00
#
_symmetry.space_group_name_H-M   'P 1'
#
loop_
_entity.id
_entity.type
_entity.pdbx_description
1 polymer ?
#
loop_
_entity_poly.entity_id
_entity_poly.type
_entity_poly.pdbx_seq_one_letter_code
_entity_poly.pdbx_strand_id
1 'polypeptide(L)'
;MRSSRSPVRVSVRAKPKIVASGVRRSWHANETTRGNLASVIVTLRFYLMAKTRNSLIADMQASAPEIQLGLTRAGVTGVQKAIRIRHEGHEKTFAAEISCTVDLNPRQKGVHMSRFPELFGEAIDTVVIGEAFLVETLAEHIARHIVERQHALRAEVRIEAQYPLERRTPVTDLPTQEIATLIGIAAASPDGVRRVVGVEAWGINACPCAQGLVRGAASERLLEAGFGEGDIEHILELVPLATHNQRGKGTLLVGTDREINAEHLVEIVEQSMSSPVYELLKRPDELFVVEHAHLQPRFVEDSVRFALKAVTDRYPSLDDDDFVFSQQLNLETIHRHDVLAERTGTIGEVRRELAGAVAQHHTELREWFLRPL
;
A
#
# COMPACT_ATOMS: atom_id res chain seq x y z
N MET A 1 -46.47 -16.80 -6.01
CA MET A 1 -45.59 -17.99 -6.00
C MET A 1 -44.39 -17.70 -5.11
N ARG A 2 -44.37 -18.30 -3.94
CA ARG A 2 -43.29 -18.16 -2.95
C ARG A 2 -42.23 -19.23 -3.22
N SER A 3 -40.97 -18.84 -3.38
CA SER A 3 -39.84 -19.77 -3.43
C SER A 3 -38.98 -19.55 -2.18
N SER A 4 -39.05 -20.55 -1.29
CA SER A 4 -38.24 -20.66 -0.06
C SER A 4 -36.84 -21.13 -0.44
N ARG A 5 -35.81 -20.38 -0.02
CA ARG A 5 -34.43 -20.88 0.02
C ARG A 5 -34.00 -21.05 1.48
N SER A 6 -33.64 -22.28 1.82
CA SER A 6 -33.11 -22.67 3.12
C SER A 6 -31.69 -22.16 3.35
N PRO A 7 -31.27 -21.87 4.59
CA PRO A 7 -29.92 -21.40 4.90
C PRO A 7 -28.94 -22.59 4.99
N VAL A 8 -27.77 -22.40 4.40
CA VAL A 8 -26.61 -23.31 4.53
C VAL A 8 -26.02 -23.14 5.95
N ARG A 9 -26.08 -24.20 6.76
CA ARG A 9 -25.40 -24.27 8.07
C ARG A 9 -23.92 -24.59 7.84
N VAL A 10 -23.05 -23.65 8.20
CA VAL A 10 -21.61 -23.90 8.37
C VAL A 10 -21.37 -24.35 9.81
N SER A 11 -20.94 -25.60 9.98
CA SER A 11 -20.60 -26.15 11.29
C SER A 11 -19.13 -25.86 11.62
N VAL A 12 -18.88 -25.07 12.65
CA VAL A 12 -17.55 -24.82 13.21
C VAL A 12 -17.18 -26.00 14.11
N ARG A 13 -16.13 -26.75 13.79
CA ARG A 13 -15.58 -27.81 14.64
C ARG A 13 -14.58 -27.21 15.62
N ALA A 14 -14.89 -27.36 16.92
CA ALA A 14 -14.02 -27.04 18.02
C ALA A 14 -12.82 -28.00 18.12
N LYS A 15 -11.66 -27.51 18.51
CA LYS A 15 -10.45 -28.29 18.83
C LYS A 15 -10.62 -29.07 20.12
N PRO A 16 -10.21 -30.36 20.21
CA PRO A 16 -10.29 -31.09 21.47
C PRO A 16 -9.12 -30.74 22.40
N LYS A 17 -9.44 -30.39 23.65
CA LYS A 17 -8.49 -30.35 24.79
C LYS A 17 -8.26 -31.78 25.29
N ILE A 18 -6.99 -32.21 25.35
CA ILE A 18 -6.60 -33.48 25.95
C ILE A 18 -6.50 -33.28 27.46
N VAL A 19 -7.42 -33.90 28.22
CA VAL A 19 -7.32 -34.03 29.68
C VAL A 19 -7.07 -35.52 29.96
N ALA A 20 -5.92 -35.82 30.56
CA ALA A 20 -5.61 -37.18 31.02
C ALA A 20 -6.21 -37.39 32.43
N SER A 21 -7.20 -38.28 32.51
CA SER A 21 -7.59 -38.90 33.79
C SER A 21 -7.91 -40.38 33.55
N GLY A 22 -7.23 -41.24 34.33
CA GLY A 22 -7.30 -42.66 34.19
C GLY A 22 -8.61 -43.23 34.72
N VAL A 23 -9.28 -44.01 33.89
CA VAL A 23 -10.29 -45.00 34.34
C VAL A 23 -10.18 -46.23 33.40
N ARG A 24 -9.89 -47.40 33.98
CA ARG A 24 -10.00 -48.70 33.30
C ARG A 24 -11.47 -49.00 33.04
N ARG A 25 -11.87 -49.12 31.79
CA ARG A 25 -13.10 -49.83 31.34
C ARG A 25 -12.80 -50.66 30.09
N SER A 26 -13.32 -51.86 30.10
CA SER A 26 -13.26 -52.87 29.05
C SER A 26 -13.85 -52.35 27.75
N TRP A 27 -13.07 -52.45 26.66
CA TRP A 27 -13.47 -52.01 25.33
C TRP A 27 -13.91 -53.21 24.49
N HIS A 28 -15.17 -53.21 24.08
CA HIS A 28 -15.60 -53.92 22.89
C HIS A 28 -15.48 -52.93 21.71
N ALA A 29 -14.49 -53.13 20.85
CA ALA A 29 -14.25 -52.28 19.72
C ALA A 29 -15.15 -52.62 18.56
N ASN A 30 -16.00 -51.70 18.14
CA ASN A 30 -16.77 -51.75 16.90
C ASN A 30 -15.83 -51.50 15.69
N GLU A 31 -16.11 -52.08 14.53
CA GLU A 31 -15.26 -52.00 13.31
C GLU A 31 -14.98 -50.57 12.80
N THR A 32 -15.84 -49.58 13.12
CA THR A 32 -15.66 -48.18 12.80
C THR A 32 -14.46 -47.52 13.54
N THR A 33 -14.10 -48.06 14.70
CA THR A 33 -12.97 -47.55 15.50
C THR A 33 -11.61 -48.03 14.93
N ARG A 34 -11.59 -49.17 14.27
CA ARG A 34 -10.34 -49.70 13.64
C ARG A 34 -9.94 -48.92 12.40
N GLY A 35 -10.88 -48.39 11.61
CA GLY A 35 -10.60 -47.52 10.46
C GLY A 35 -9.97 -46.18 10.86
N ASN A 36 -10.44 -45.58 11.94
CA ASN A 36 -9.90 -44.33 12.44
C ASN A 36 -8.49 -44.49 13.05
N LEU A 37 -8.21 -45.58 13.77
CA LEU A 37 -6.87 -45.83 14.32
C LEU A 37 -5.83 -46.07 13.22
N ALA A 38 -6.18 -46.81 12.19
CA ALA A 38 -5.30 -47.05 11.05
C ALA A 38 -4.95 -45.76 10.32
N SER A 39 -5.95 -44.89 10.09
CA SER A 39 -5.73 -43.55 9.49
C SER A 39 -4.83 -42.66 10.36
N VAL A 40 -5.04 -42.64 11.67
CA VAL A 40 -4.21 -41.86 12.61
C VAL A 40 -2.78 -42.40 12.66
N ILE A 41 -2.60 -43.74 12.67
CA ILE A 41 -1.27 -44.37 12.67
C ILE A 41 -0.55 -44.12 11.35
N VAL A 42 -1.23 -44.15 10.22
CA VAL A 42 -0.66 -43.84 8.90
C VAL A 42 -0.23 -42.36 8.88
N THR A 43 -1.09 -41.43 9.31
CA THR A 43 -0.79 -40.02 9.37
C THR A 43 0.39 -39.71 10.32
N LEU A 44 0.43 -40.34 11.50
CA LEU A 44 1.54 -40.22 12.45
C LEU A 44 2.84 -40.80 11.88
N ARG A 45 2.77 -41.90 11.16
CA ARG A 45 3.92 -42.56 10.52
C ARG A 45 4.47 -41.72 9.37
N PHE A 46 3.61 -41.08 8.56
CA PHE A 46 4.01 -40.11 7.55
C PHE A 46 4.62 -38.87 8.20
N TYR A 47 4.03 -38.34 9.27
CA TYR A 47 4.55 -37.20 10.01
C TYR A 47 5.93 -37.51 10.64
N LEU A 48 6.09 -38.67 11.28
CA LEU A 48 7.35 -39.11 11.86
C LEU A 48 8.41 -39.41 10.78
N MET A 49 8.03 -40.04 9.66
CA MET A 49 8.94 -40.24 8.52
C MET A 49 9.33 -38.92 7.86
N ALA A 50 8.44 -37.95 7.75
CA ALA A 50 8.76 -36.62 7.24
C ALA A 50 9.73 -35.88 8.18
N LYS A 51 9.52 -35.98 9.50
CA LYS A 51 10.37 -35.36 10.51
C LYS A 51 11.78 -35.99 10.58
N THR A 52 11.89 -37.34 10.45
CA THR A 52 13.19 -38.07 10.39
C THR A 52 13.90 -37.84 9.06
N ARG A 53 13.17 -37.69 7.95
CA ARG A 53 13.74 -37.41 6.63
C ARG A 53 14.31 -35.99 6.55
N ASN A 54 13.66 -35.01 7.19
CA ASN A 54 14.16 -33.64 7.28
C ASN A 54 15.46 -33.52 8.10
N SER A 55 15.70 -34.41 9.08
CA SER A 55 16.97 -34.42 9.86
C SER A 55 18.15 -35.06 9.11
N LEU A 56 17.87 -35.77 8.00
CA LEU A 56 18.89 -36.43 7.16
C LEU A 56 19.24 -35.66 5.89
N ILE A 57 18.49 -34.59 5.57
CA ILE A 57 18.80 -33.74 4.42
C ILE A 57 19.66 -32.58 4.92
N ALA A 58 20.90 -32.50 4.42
CA ALA A 58 21.74 -31.36 4.67
C ALA A 58 21.05 -30.05 4.32
N ASP A 59 21.16 -29.03 5.15
CA ASP A 59 20.61 -27.70 4.90
C ASP A 59 21.35 -27.08 3.71
N MET A 60 20.78 -27.25 2.52
CA MET A 60 21.39 -26.78 1.27
C MET A 60 21.46 -25.25 1.20
N GLN A 61 20.54 -24.55 1.87
CA GLN A 61 20.52 -23.10 1.90
C GLN A 61 21.68 -22.53 2.75
N ALA A 62 22.03 -23.19 3.83
CA ALA A 62 23.16 -22.82 4.69
C ALA A 62 24.54 -23.20 4.11
N SER A 63 24.59 -24.04 3.06
CA SER A 63 25.85 -24.42 2.42
C SER A 63 26.48 -23.23 1.67
N ALA A 64 27.77 -23.36 1.34
CA ALA A 64 28.45 -22.36 0.52
C ALA A 64 27.94 -22.42 -0.94
N PRO A 65 27.72 -21.28 -1.60
CA PRO A 65 27.36 -21.23 -3.01
C PRO A 65 28.58 -21.59 -3.88
N GLU A 66 28.31 -22.08 -5.08
CA GLU A 66 29.33 -22.35 -6.09
C GLU A 66 30.03 -21.05 -6.52
N ILE A 67 29.26 -19.97 -6.64
CA ILE A 67 29.75 -18.62 -6.93
C ILE A 67 29.53 -17.76 -5.69
N GLN A 68 30.62 -17.29 -5.07
CA GLN A 68 30.56 -16.49 -3.86
C GLN A 68 30.31 -15.01 -4.19
N LEU A 69 29.03 -14.68 -4.43
CA LEU A 69 28.55 -13.32 -4.68
C LEU A 69 27.38 -13.02 -3.74
N GLY A 70 27.47 -11.91 -3.01
CA GLY A 70 26.36 -11.42 -2.20
C GLY A 70 25.20 -10.92 -3.08
N LEU A 71 23.98 -11.10 -2.60
CA LEU A 71 22.79 -10.59 -3.27
C LEU A 71 22.17 -9.46 -2.46
N THR A 72 21.78 -8.40 -3.13
CA THR A 72 21.13 -7.24 -2.49
C THR A 72 19.69 -7.50 -2.10
N ARG A 73 19.02 -8.46 -2.76
CA ARG A 73 17.63 -8.85 -2.47
C ARG A 73 17.43 -10.33 -2.80
N ALA A 74 17.03 -11.12 -1.82
CA ALA A 74 16.55 -12.48 -1.99
C ALA A 74 15.38 -12.72 -1.02
N GLY A 75 14.24 -13.20 -1.49
CA GLY A 75 13.07 -13.37 -0.63
C GLY A 75 11.80 -13.75 -1.38
N VAL A 76 10.65 -13.37 -0.84
CA VAL A 76 9.32 -13.67 -1.36
C VAL A 76 8.57 -12.39 -1.70
N THR A 77 7.75 -12.45 -2.75
CA THR A 77 6.88 -11.36 -3.18
C THR A 77 5.47 -11.88 -3.42
N GLY A 78 4.46 -11.00 -3.35
CA GLY A 78 3.09 -11.35 -3.71
C GLY A 78 2.38 -12.28 -2.72
N VAL A 79 2.82 -12.34 -1.44
CA VAL A 79 2.19 -13.19 -0.44
C VAL A 79 0.90 -12.55 0.05
N GLN A 80 -0.25 -13.13 -0.31
CA GLN A 80 -1.55 -12.63 0.10
C GLN A 80 -1.88 -13.06 1.54
N LYS A 81 -2.26 -12.11 2.38
CA LYS A 81 -2.63 -12.31 3.78
C LYS A 81 -3.84 -11.45 4.16
N ALA A 82 -4.61 -11.91 5.14
CA ALA A 82 -5.60 -11.10 5.83
C ALA A 82 -4.93 -10.45 7.04
N ILE A 83 -4.92 -9.13 7.12
CA ILE A 83 -4.45 -8.38 8.28
C ILE A 83 -5.62 -7.77 9.02
N ARG A 84 -5.48 -7.60 10.35
CA ARG A 84 -6.52 -7.03 11.21
C ARG A 84 -6.05 -5.67 11.72
N ILE A 85 -6.89 -4.65 11.50
CA ILE A 85 -6.65 -3.29 11.96
C ILE A 85 -7.80 -2.93 12.91
N ARG A 86 -7.47 -2.41 14.10
CA ARG A 86 -8.45 -1.85 15.03
C ARG A 86 -8.57 -0.35 14.79
N HIS A 87 -9.79 0.10 14.49
CA HIS A 87 -10.10 1.51 14.31
C HIS A 87 -11.38 1.84 15.06
N GLU A 88 -11.39 2.91 15.87
CA GLU A 88 -12.52 3.34 16.70
C GLU A 88 -13.15 2.21 17.55
N GLY A 89 -12.30 1.33 18.08
CA GLY A 89 -12.73 0.19 18.89
C GLY A 89 -13.30 -0.99 18.09
N HIS A 90 -13.38 -0.89 16.77
CA HIS A 90 -13.82 -1.95 15.87
C HIS A 90 -12.64 -2.63 15.18
N GLU A 91 -12.67 -3.96 15.11
CA GLU A 91 -11.67 -4.75 14.37
C GLU A 91 -12.17 -5.00 12.94
N LYS A 92 -11.43 -4.51 11.96
CA LYS A 92 -11.70 -4.74 10.53
C LYS A 92 -10.58 -5.60 9.94
N THR A 93 -10.94 -6.49 9.03
CA THR A 93 -10.00 -7.38 8.34
C THR A 93 -9.85 -6.92 6.90
N PHE A 94 -8.60 -6.75 6.46
CA PHE A 94 -8.26 -6.29 5.11
C PHE A 94 -7.41 -7.33 4.38
N ALA A 95 -7.57 -7.39 3.05
CA ALA A 95 -6.65 -8.12 2.19
C ALA A 95 -5.36 -7.30 2.05
N ALA A 96 -4.22 -7.93 2.26
CA ALA A 96 -2.92 -7.32 2.09
C ALA A 96 -2.00 -8.23 1.28
N GLU A 97 -1.15 -7.62 0.48
CA GLU A 97 -0.01 -8.26 -0.17
C GLU A 97 1.26 -7.93 0.60
N ILE A 98 2.06 -8.96 0.92
CA ILE A 98 3.31 -8.82 1.64
C ILE A 98 4.45 -9.31 0.76
N SER A 99 5.45 -8.46 0.61
CA SER A 99 6.73 -8.78 0.00
C SER A 99 7.85 -8.61 1.02
N CYS A 100 8.79 -9.55 1.07
CA CYS A 100 9.92 -9.47 1.96
C CYS A 100 11.19 -10.00 1.31
N THR A 101 12.26 -9.22 1.42
CA THR A 101 13.59 -9.58 0.92
C THR A 101 14.65 -9.34 1.98
N VAL A 102 15.74 -10.10 1.89
CA VAL A 102 16.94 -9.93 2.72
C VAL A 102 18.18 -9.72 1.86
N ASP A 103 19.17 -9.05 2.41
CA ASP A 103 20.51 -9.00 1.86
C ASP A 103 21.21 -10.34 2.16
N LEU A 104 21.63 -11.06 1.12
CA LEU A 104 22.22 -12.38 1.26
C LEU A 104 23.74 -12.29 1.25
N ASN A 105 24.35 -12.86 2.32
CA ASN A 105 25.80 -12.95 2.45
C ASN A 105 26.40 -13.81 1.32
N PRO A 106 27.57 -13.46 0.73
CA PRO A 106 28.23 -14.23 -0.33
C PRO A 106 28.63 -15.65 0.09
N ARG A 107 28.67 -15.97 1.40
CA ARG A 107 28.97 -17.30 1.91
C ARG A 107 27.75 -18.20 2.09
N GLN A 108 26.54 -17.67 1.94
CA GLN A 108 25.27 -18.37 2.10
C GLN A 108 24.63 -18.63 0.75
N LYS A 109 24.29 -19.90 0.44
CA LYS A 109 23.73 -20.30 -0.84
C LYS A 109 22.32 -19.78 -1.09
N GLY A 110 21.50 -19.66 -0.05
CA GLY A 110 20.13 -19.19 -0.16
C GLY A 110 19.47 -18.87 1.17
N VAL A 111 18.28 -18.32 1.13
CA VAL A 111 17.41 -18.08 2.30
C VAL A 111 16.35 -19.17 2.39
N HIS A 112 15.88 -19.44 3.62
CA HIS A 112 14.80 -20.41 3.85
C HIS A 112 13.45 -19.79 3.48
N MET A 113 13.06 -19.90 2.21
CA MET A 113 11.87 -19.26 1.67
C MET A 113 10.57 -19.64 2.42
N SER A 114 10.45 -20.89 2.92
CA SER A 114 9.28 -21.32 3.69
C SER A 114 9.12 -20.61 5.04
N ARG A 115 10.19 -20.07 5.60
CA ARG A 115 10.15 -19.35 6.89
C ARG A 115 9.49 -17.96 6.77
N PHE A 116 9.51 -17.34 5.59
CA PHE A 116 8.87 -16.02 5.42
C PHE A 116 7.36 -16.07 5.68
N PRO A 117 6.55 -16.94 5.03
CA PRO A 117 5.13 -17.04 5.30
C PRO A 117 4.78 -17.46 6.74
N GLU A 118 5.64 -18.27 7.40
CA GLU A 118 5.49 -18.64 8.82
C GLU A 118 5.66 -17.40 9.70
N LEU A 119 6.74 -16.63 9.52
CA LEU A 119 7.02 -15.40 10.25
C LEU A 119 5.95 -14.33 10.02
N PHE A 120 5.39 -14.23 8.81
CA PHE A 120 4.26 -13.33 8.55
C PHE A 120 3.03 -13.74 9.36
N GLY A 121 2.73 -15.05 9.46
CA GLY A 121 1.64 -15.55 10.29
C GLY A 121 1.84 -15.22 11.76
N GLU A 122 3.02 -15.51 12.32
CA GLU A 122 3.37 -15.19 13.70
C GLU A 122 3.28 -13.68 14.00
N ALA A 123 3.78 -12.84 13.09
CA ALA A 123 3.73 -11.39 13.24
C ALA A 123 2.29 -10.85 13.20
N ILE A 124 1.48 -11.30 12.24
CA ILE A 124 0.08 -10.88 12.09
C ILE A 124 -0.75 -11.31 13.31
N ASP A 125 -0.48 -12.49 13.88
CA ASP A 125 -1.19 -12.98 15.07
C ASP A 125 -0.75 -12.24 16.37
N THR A 126 0.47 -11.72 16.39
CA THR A 126 1.06 -11.06 17.58
C THR A 126 0.79 -9.57 17.59
N VAL A 127 0.83 -8.91 16.44
CA VAL A 127 0.62 -7.47 16.29
C VAL A 127 -0.86 -7.19 16.10
N VAL A 128 -1.55 -6.79 17.16
CA VAL A 128 -2.81 -6.08 17.01
C VAL A 128 -2.46 -4.65 16.64
N ILE A 129 -2.62 -4.32 15.36
CA ILE A 129 -2.41 -2.96 14.86
C ILE A 129 -3.39 -2.06 15.60
N GLY A 130 -2.86 -1.10 16.37
CA GLY A 130 -3.63 -0.18 17.22
C GLY A 130 -4.52 0.79 16.45
N GLU A 131 -5.04 1.81 17.12
CA GLU A 131 -6.03 2.76 16.59
C GLU A 131 -5.55 3.63 15.42
N ALA A 132 -4.24 3.74 15.19
CA ALA A 132 -3.68 4.36 13.99
C ALA A 132 -3.36 3.27 12.95
N PHE A 133 -3.63 3.54 11.68
CA PHE A 133 -3.42 2.63 10.54
C PHE A 133 -1.93 2.35 10.28
N LEU A 134 -1.26 1.69 11.23
CA LEU A 134 0.19 1.55 11.26
C LEU A 134 0.64 0.28 10.49
N VAL A 135 0.34 0.22 9.20
CA VAL A 135 0.80 -0.88 8.32
C VAL A 135 2.32 -0.95 8.32
N GLU A 136 3.00 0.21 8.45
CA GLU A 136 4.45 0.33 8.58
C GLU A 136 4.96 -0.26 9.90
N THR A 137 4.18 -0.23 10.98
CA THR A 137 4.54 -0.89 12.25
C THR A 137 4.51 -2.42 12.11
N LEU A 138 3.55 -2.97 11.37
CA LEU A 138 3.55 -4.39 11.05
C LEU A 138 4.75 -4.75 10.17
N ALA A 139 5.06 -3.92 9.17
CA ALA A 139 6.23 -4.11 8.31
C ALA A 139 7.54 -4.08 9.13
N GLU A 140 7.66 -3.13 10.07
CA GLU A 140 8.79 -3.05 11.00
C GLU A 140 8.93 -4.32 11.84
N HIS A 141 7.82 -4.77 12.46
CA HIS A 141 7.82 -5.98 13.30
C HIS A 141 8.27 -7.21 12.50
N ILE A 142 7.75 -7.40 11.29
CA ILE A 142 8.14 -8.49 10.39
C ILE A 142 9.63 -8.37 10.03
N ALA A 143 10.10 -7.17 9.65
CA ALA A 143 11.47 -6.95 9.23
C ALA A 143 12.48 -7.28 10.35
N ARG A 144 12.22 -6.83 11.59
CA ARG A 144 13.03 -7.16 12.78
C ARG A 144 13.09 -8.67 13.03
N HIS A 145 11.94 -9.35 13.03
CA HIS A 145 11.88 -10.80 13.23
C HIS A 145 12.66 -11.58 12.17
N ILE A 146 12.64 -11.13 10.93
CA ILE A 146 13.37 -11.78 9.84
C ILE A 146 14.87 -11.59 10.00
N VAL A 147 15.34 -10.40 10.37
CA VAL A 147 16.78 -10.18 10.68
C VAL A 147 17.24 -11.13 11.76
N GLU A 148 16.50 -11.26 12.86
CA GLU A 148 16.82 -12.13 13.98
C GLU A 148 16.79 -13.61 13.61
N ARG A 149 15.70 -14.08 12.98
CA ARG A 149 15.47 -15.52 12.73
C ARG A 149 16.28 -16.08 11.56
N GLN A 150 16.63 -15.26 10.59
CA GLN A 150 17.39 -15.65 9.41
C GLN A 150 18.87 -15.26 9.48
N HIS A 151 19.28 -14.57 10.54
CA HIS A 151 20.63 -13.99 10.68
C HIS A 151 21.02 -13.15 9.45
N ALA A 152 20.02 -12.45 8.89
CA ALA A 152 20.21 -11.61 7.73
C ALA A 152 20.95 -10.33 8.10
N LEU A 153 21.78 -9.82 7.18
CA LEU A 153 22.42 -8.52 7.35
C LEU A 153 21.39 -7.40 7.37
N ARG A 154 20.31 -7.57 6.59
CA ARG A 154 19.22 -6.64 6.47
C ARG A 154 17.97 -7.33 5.95
N ALA A 155 16.81 -6.90 6.37
CA ALA A 155 15.53 -7.29 5.80
C ALA A 155 14.72 -6.05 5.39
N GLU A 156 14.06 -6.13 4.25
CA GLU A 156 13.13 -5.10 3.75
C GLU A 156 11.77 -5.76 3.53
N VAL A 157 10.74 -5.17 4.13
CA VAL A 157 9.34 -5.63 4.06
C VAL A 157 8.49 -4.53 3.45
N ARG A 158 7.64 -4.89 2.51
CA ARG A 158 6.61 -4.02 1.93
C ARG A 158 5.24 -4.69 2.10
N ILE A 159 4.29 -3.95 2.61
CA ILE A 159 2.89 -4.36 2.79
C ILE A 159 2.02 -3.37 2.03
N GLU A 160 1.11 -3.88 1.21
CA GLU A 160 0.08 -3.12 0.52
C GLU A 160 -1.29 -3.66 0.94
N ALA A 161 -2.12 -2.83 1.56
CA ALA A 161 -3.42 -3.23 2.06
C ALA A 161 -4.54 -2.39 1.42
N GLN A 162 -5.59 -3.07 0.93
CA GLN A 162 -6.77 -2.40 0.38
C GLN A 162 -7.63 -1.87 1.54
N TYR A 163 -7.72 -0.55 1.66
CA TYR A 163 -8.38 0.11 2.76
C TYR A 163 -9.65 0.85 2.31
N PRO A 164 -10.84 0.49 2.83
CA PRO A 164 -12.07 1.20 2.54
C PRO A 164 -12.14 2.49 3.35
N LEU A 165 -12.24 3.61 2.65
CA LEU A 165 -12.46 4.94 3.18
C LEU A 165 -13.95 5.27 3.12
N GLU A 166 -14.53 5.71 4.21
CA GLU A 166 -15.87 6.27 4.22
C GLU A 166 -15.79 7.74 3.78
N ARG A 167 -16.53 8.08 2.74
CA ARG A 167 -16.57 9.40 2.12
C ARG A 167 -18.01 9.89 2.03
N ARG A 168 -18.14 11.15 1.72
CA ARG A 168 -19.42 11.77 1.38
C ARG A 168 -19.30 12.46 0.03
N THR A 169 -20.37 12.38 -0.76
CA THR A 169 -20.43 13.04 -2.07
C THR A 169 -20.36 14.57 -1.90
N PRO A 170 -19.74 15.30 -2.85
CA PRO A 170 -19.33 16.68 -2.62
C PRO A 170 -20.49 17.69 -2.51
N VAL A 171 -21.65 17.39 -3.09
CA VAL A 171 -22.81 18.30 -3.12
C VAL A 171 -24.01 17.70 -2.42
N THR A 172 -24.35 16.44 -2.71
CA THR A 172 -25.54 15.78 -2.16
C THR A 172 -25.30 15.19 -0.78
N ASP A 173 -24.06 15.18 -0.29
CA ASP A 173 -23.67 14.71 1.04
C ASP A 173 -24.12 13.25 1.35
N LEU A 174 -24.17 12.40 0.33
CA LEU A 174 -24.53 11.00 0.46
C LEU A 174 -23.29 10.18 0.88
N PRO A 175 -23.47 9.19 1.77
CA PRO A 175 -22.36 8.30 2.13
C PRO A 175 -21.95 7.44 0.93
N THR A 176 -20.66 7.33 0.71
CA THR A 176 -20.01 6.47 -0.29
C THR A 176 -18.77 5.83 0.31
N GLN A 177 -18.27 4.77 -0.30
CA GLN A 177 -17.05 4.09 0.13
C GLN A 177 -16.08 4.01 -1.03
N GLU A 178 -14.86 4.49 -0.78
CA GLU A 178 -13.75 4.45 -1.72
C GLU A 178 -12.70 3.43 -1.25
N ILE A 179 -11.85 2.98 -2.14
CA ILE A 179 -10.73 2.10 -1.77
C ILE A 179 -9.42 2.83 -2.05
N ALA A 180 -8.64 3.05 -1.00
CA ALA A 180 -7.25 3.46 -1.11
C ALA A 180 -6.32 2.28 -0.79
N THR A 181 -5.09 2.31 -1.30
CA THR A 181 -4.07 1.35 -0.89
C THR A 181 -3.21 1.97 0.21
N LEU A 182 -3.18 1.35 1.39
CA LEU A 182 -2.21 1.68 2.43
C LEU A 182 -0.90 0.96 2.13
N ILE A 183 0.22 1.65 2.30
CA ILE A 183 1.56 1.13 2.04
C ILE A 183 2.40 1.25 3.30
N GLY A 184 2.90 0.14 3.80
CA GLY A 184 3.89 0.10 4.87
C GLY A 184 5.19 -0.50 4.38
N ILE A 185 6.31 0.20 4.56
CA ILE A 185 7.63 -0.33 4.22
C ILE A 185 8.52 -0.21 5.44
N ALA A 186 9.32 -1.23 5.71
CA ALA A 186 10.34 -1.17 6.73
C ALA A 186 11.62 -1.86 6.27
N ALA A 187 12.75 -1.27 6.63
CA ALA A 187 14.05 -1.87 6.44
C ALA A 187 14.75 -1.98 7.81
N ALA A 188 15.01 -3.22 8.25
CA ALA A 188 15.68 -3.52 9.51
C ALA A 188 17.07 -4.08 9.29
N SER A 189 17.97 -3.73 10.19
CA SER A 189 19.32 -4.30 10.33
C SER A 189 19.62 -4.53 11.81
N PRO A 190 20.76 -5.16 12.19
CA PRO A 190 21.17 -5.24 13.59
C PRO A 190 21.33 -3.87 14.28
N ASP A 191 21.59 -2.80 13.51
CA ASP A 191 21.82 -1.45 14.04
C ASP A 191 20.51 -0.70 14.31
N GLY A 192 19.38 -1.13 13.67
CA GLY A 192 18.08 -0.52 13.88
C GLY A 192 17.11 -0.73 12.72
N VAL A 193 16.06 0.10 12.66
CA VAL A 193 15.04 0.03 11.63
C VAL A 193 14.64 1.43 11.17
N ARG A 194 14.34 1.55 9.88
CA ARG A 194 13.65 2.71 9.29
C ARG A 194 12.32 2.23 8.71
N ARG A 195 11.28 3.04 8.86
CA ARG A 195 9.95 2.73 8.38
C ARG A 195 9.39 3.85 7.51
N VAL A 196 8.48 3.49 6.62
CA VAL A 196 7.79 4.38 5.69
C VAL A 196 6.31 4.04 5.72
N VAL A 197 5.49 5.05 5.93
CA VAL A 197 4.04 4.99 5.70
C VAL A 197 3.73 5.62 4.36
N GLY A 198 2.76 5.09 3.65
CA GLY A 198 2.33 5.66 2.39
C GLY A 198 0.95 5.24 1.96
N VAL A 199 0.52 5.85 0.89
CA VAL A 199 -0.79 5.60 0.29
C VAL A 199 -0.70 5.64 -1.23
N GLU A 200 -1.66 4.96 -1.87
CA GLU A 200 -1.99 5.14 -3.27
C GLU A 200 -3.49 5.46 -3.37
N ALA A 201 -3.83 6.53 -4.06
CA ALA A 201 -5.21 6.98 -4.25
C ALA A 201 -5.46 7.44 -5.69
N TRP A 202 -6.75 7.47 -6.05
CA TRP A 202 -7.19 7.84 -7.39
C TRP A 202 -7.79 9.24 -7.43
N GLY A 203 -7.67 9.89 -8.59
CA GLY A 203 -8.30 11.18 -8.89
C GLY A 203 -8.40 11.41 -10.39
N ILE A 204 -8.72 12.63 -10.76
CA ILE A 204 -8.78 13.10 -12.15
C ILE A 204 -7.74 14.19 -12.34
N ASN A 205 -7.00 14.14 -13.46
CA ASN A 205 -6.22 15.25 -13.97
C ASN A 205 -6.80 15.74 -15.31
N ALA A 206 -6.99 17.05 -15.42
CA ALA A 206 -7.38 17.77 -16.63
C ALA A 206 -6.16 18.48 -17.21
N CYS A 207 -5.95 18.38 -18.52
CA CYS A 207 -4.74 18.86 -19.17
C CYS A 207 -4.71 20.40 -19.34
N PRO A 208 -3.77 21.13 -18.70
CA PRO A 208 -3.68 22.58 -18.87
C PRO A 208 -3.32 23.01 -20.30
N CYS A 209 -2.46 22.24 -20.97
CA CYS A 209 -2.02 22.55 -22.35
C CYS A 209 -3.18 22.50 -23.34
N ALA A 210 -3.95 21.40 -23.35
CA ALA A 210 -5.09 21.26 -24.23
C ALA A 210 -6.19 22.28 -23.91
N GLN A 211 -6.39 22.62 -22.63
CA GLN A 211 -7.30 23.68 -22.23
C GLN A 211 -6.89 25.04 -22.79
N GLY A 212 -5.60 25.38 -22.77
CA GLY A 212 -5.08 26.60 -23.39
C GLY A 212 -5.37 26.69 -24.89
N LEU A 213 -5.24 25.56 -25.62
CA LEU A 213 -5.60 25.51 -27.04
C LEU A 213 -7.10 25.75 -27.27
N VAL A 214 -7.95 25.13 -26.44
CA VAL A 214 -9.40 25.33 -26.49
C VAL A 214 -9.78 26.78 -26.17
N ARG A 215 -9.10 27.40 -25.18
CA ARG A 215 -9.28 28.82 -24.84
C ARG A 215 -8.93 29.73 -26.03
N GLY A 216 -7.79 29.50 -26.70
CA GLY A 216 -7.40 30.27 -27.89
C GLY A 216 -8.41 30.17 -29.00
N ALA A 217 -8.83 28.95 -29.36
CA ALA A 217 -9.83 28.72 -30.40
C ALA A 217 -11.22 29.31 -30.05
N ALA A 218 -11.59 29.31 -28.75
CA ALA A 218 -12.82 29.95 -28.29
C ALA A 218 -12.75 31.48 -28.42
N SER A 219 -11.59 32.07 -28.05
CA SER A 219 -11.38 33.52 -28.23
C SER A 219 -11.52 33.96 -29.70
N GLU A 220 -10.91 33.24 -30.63
CA GLU A 220 -10.99 33.53 -32.06
C GLU A 220 -12.45 33.49 -32.55
N ARG A 221 -13.21 32.46 -32.18
CA ARG A 221 -14.62 32.32 -32.55
C ARG A 221 -15.49 33.42 -31.97
N LEU A 222 -15.21 33.87 -30.73
CA LEU A 222 -15.96 34.97 -30.11
C LEU A 222 -15.64 36.30 -30.76
N LEU A 223 -14.38 36.57 -31.16
CA LEU A 223 -14.00 37.74 -31.94
C LEU A 223 -14.69 37.78 -33.30
N GLU A 224 -14.71 36.65 -34.03
CA GLU A 224 -15.45 36.53 -35.31
C GLU A 224 -16.92 36.75 -35.13
N ALA A 225 -17.51 36.40 -33.97
CA ALA A 225 -18.89 36.64 -33.62
C ALA A 225 -19.18 38.09 -33.20
N GLY A 226 -18.17 38.96 -33.12
CA GLY A 226 -18.30 40.38 -32.84
C GLY A 226 -18.23 40.77 -31.35
N PHE A 227 -17.80 39.89 -30.47
CA PHE A 227 -17.56 40.23 -29.05
C PHE A 227 -16.26 41.07 -28.91
N GLY A 228 -16.25 42.00 -27.95
CA GLY A 228 -15.08 42.76 -27.61
C GLY A 228 -14.09 41.95 -26.77
N GLU A 229 -12.78 42.27 -26.83
CA GLU A 229 -11.73 41.55 -26.10
C GLU A 229 -12.01 41.43 -24.58
N GLY A 230 -12.51 42.52 -23.94
CA GLY A 230 -12.84 42.52 -22.51
C GLY A 230 -14.03 41.59 -22.17
N ASP A 231 -15.03 41.49 -23.07
CA ASP A 231 -16.17 40.58 -22.91
C ASP A 231 -15.71 39.13 -23.05
N ILE A 232 -14.82 38.86 -23.99
CA ILE A 232 -14.26 37.52 -24.26
C ILE A 232 -13.51 37.03 -23.04
N GLU A 233 -12.62 37.85 -22.46
CA GLU A 233 -11.86 37.50 -21.29
C GLU A 233 -12.81 37.16 -20.12
N HIS A 234 -13.82 38.00 -19.89
CA HIS A 234 -14.81 37.76 -18.85
C HIS A 234 -15.63 36.48 -19.06
N ILE A 235 -16.08 36.22 -20.30
CA ILE A 235 -16.79 34.96 -20.64
C ILE A 235 -15.94 33.74 -20.36
N LEU A 236 -14.65 33.77 -20.77
CA LEU A 236 -13.74 32.63 -20.63
C LEU A 236 -13.23 32.43 -19.20
N GLU A 237 -13.44 33.37 -18.29
CA GLU A 237 -13.23 33.23 -16.85
C GLU A 237 -14.42 32.59 -16.15
N LEU A 238 -15.64 32.87 -16.62
CA LEU A 238 -16.87 32.39 -16.00
C LEU A 238 -17.28 30.99 -16.45
N VAL A 239 -16.88 30.57 -17.66
CA VAL A 239 -17.30 29.30 -18.23
C VAL A 239 -16.15 28.28 -18.16
N PRO A 240 -16.34 27.14 -17.48
CA PRO A 240 -15.33 26.07 -17.47
C PRO A 240 -15.06 25.60 -18.90
N LEU A 241 -13.79 25.66 -19.30
CA LEU A 241 -13.37 25.23 -20.63
C LEU A 241 -13.00 23.74 -20.60
N ALA A 242 -13.63 22.97 -21.49
CA ALA A 242 -13.33 21.56 -21.64
C ALA A 242 -11.88 21.32 -22.09
N THR A 243 -11.31 20.28 -21.57
CA THR A 243 -10.02 19.71 -22.01
C THR A 243 -10.12 18.20 -21.89
N HIS A 244 -9.16 17.47 -22.47
CA HIS A 244 -9.10 16.06 -22.14
C HIS A 244 -8.73 15.88 -20.67
N ASN A 245 -9.35 14.90 -20.05
CA ASN A 245 -9.09 14.49 -18.69
C ASN A 245 -8.96 12.97 -18.61
N GLN A 246 -8.29 12.50 -17.58
CA GLN A 246 -8.01 11.09 -17.36
C GLN A 246 -7.94 10.79 -15.88
N ARG A 247 -8.15 9.52 -15.55
CA ARG A 247 -7.87 9.06 -14.19
C ARG A 247 -6.37 9.14 -13.93
N GLY A 248 -6.03 9.65 -12.77
CA GLY A 248 -4.69 9.68 -12.25
C GLY A 248 -4.58 8.81 -11.01
N LYS A 249 -3.43 8.19 -10.84
CA LYS A 249 -3.06 7.40 -9.67
C LYS A 249 -1.87 8.07 -9.01
N GLY A 250 -2.11 8.62 -7.81
CA GLY A 250 -1.07 9.25 -7.00
C GLY A 250 -0.57 8.31 -5.91
N THR A 251 0.76 8.25 -5.74
CA THR A 251 1.42 7.55 -4.64
C THR A 251 2.20 8.56 -3.80
N LEU A 252 2.05 8.49 -2.49
CA LEU A 252 2.75 9.36 -1.53
C LEU A 252 3.32 8.50 -0.40
N LEU A 253 4.63 8.61 -0.15
CA LEU A 253 5.33 7.90 0.91
C LEU A 253 6.04 8.92 1.82
N VAL A 254 6.00 8.67 3.13
CA VAL A 254 6.72 9.45 4.15
C VAL A 254 7.49 8.50 5.06
N GLY A 255 8.81 8.63 5.09
CA GLY A 255 9.70 7.85 5.96
C GLY A 255 10.09 8.68 7.17
N THR A 256 9.63 8.27 8.36
CA THR A 256 9.85 8.97 9.62
C THR A 256 9.60 8.07 10.81
N ASP A 257 10.16 8.41 11.97
CA ASP A 257 9.83 7.78 13.25
C ASP A 257 8.56 8.38 13.89
N ARG A 258 8.05 9.49 13.34
CA ARG A 258 6.83 10.14 13.83
C ARG A 258 5.58 9.42 13.34
N GLU A 259 4.49 9.61 14.05
CA GLU A 259 3.18 9.12 13.63
C GLU A 259 2.60 10.00 12.51
N ILE A 260 2.24 9.38 11.40
CA ILE A 260 1.59 10.02 10.26
C ILE A 260 0.23 9.35 10.03
N ASN A 261 -0.81 10.15 9.95
CA ASN A 261 -2.14 9.63 9.61
C ASN A 261 -2.23 9.37 8.11
N ALA A 262 -2.44 8.10 7.74
CA ALA A 262 -2.54 7.68 6.34
C ALA A 262 -3.74 8.31 5.60
N GLU A 263 -4.88 8.55 6.27
CA GLU A 263 -6.03 9.24 5.65
C GLU A 263 -5.69 10.67 5.24
N HIS A 264 -4.87 11.37 6.03
CA HIS A 264 -4.35 12.68 5.64
C HIS A 264 -3.46 12.61 4.39
N LEU A 265 -2.69 11.53 4.23
CA LEU A 265 -1.90 11.34 3.00
C LEU A 265 -2.81 11.09 1.80
N VAL A 266 -3.92 10.33 1.96
CA VAL A 266 -4.92 10.15 0.91
C VAL A 266 -5.52 11.49 0.50
N GLU A 267 -5.93 12.33 1.47
CA GLU A 267 -6.45 13.67 1.19
C GLU A 267 -5.45 14.53 0.41
N ILE A 268 -4.17 14.49 0.80
CA ILE A 268 -3.10 15.22 0.09
C ILE A 268 -2.99 14.75 -1.35
N VAL A 269 -2.99 13.45 -1.60
CA VAL A 269 -2.92 12.87 -2.95
C VAL A 269 -4.13 13.29 -3.79
N GLU A 270 -5.35 13.14 -3.27
CA GLU A 270 -6.57 13.51 -3.97
C GLU A 270 -6.61 15.00 -4.30
N GLN A 271 -6.26 15.87 -3.34
CA GLN A 271 -6.23 17.32 -3.51
C GLN A 271 -5.07 17.82 -4.38
N SER A 272 -4.04 17.01 -4.57
CA SER A 272 -2.93 17.34 -5.48
C SER A 272 -3.30 17.17 -6.95
N MET A 273 -4.36 16.43 -7.26
CA MET A 273 -4.93 16.26 -8.61
C MET A 273 -5.99 17.33 -8.91
N SER A 274 -6.50 17.37 -10.13
CA SER A 274 -7.51 18.34 -10.54
C SER A 274 -8.86 18.13 -9.83
N SER A 275 -9.22 16.88 -9.51
CA SER A 275 -10.41 16.54 -8.71
C SER A 275 -10.27 15.14 -8.11
N PRO A 276 -10.81 14.90 -6.90
CA PRO A 276 -11.10 13.56 -6.43
C PRO A 276 -12.08 12.81 -7.36
N VAL A 277 -12.12 11.46 -7.22
CA VAL A 277 -13.13 10.60 -7.83
C VAL A 277 -14.00 9.95 -6.75
N TYR A 278 -15.21 9.52 -7.11
CA TYR A 278 -16.18 8.94 -6.19
C TYR A 278 -16.90 7.77 -6.86
N GLU A 279 -17.15 6.69 -6.11
CA GLU A 279 -17.93 5.54 -6.59
C GLU A 279 -19.42 5.87 -6.73
N LEU A 280 -19.94 6.81 -5.94
CA LEU A 280 -21.31 7.28 -6.00
C LEU A 280 -21.35 8.78 -6.32
N LEU A 281 -22.04 9.14 -7.41
CA LEU A 281 -22.34 10.53 -7.77
C LEU A 281 -23.81 10.65 -8.17
N LYS A 282 -24.44 11.78 -7.81
CA LYS A 282 -25.71 12.24 -8.38
C LYS A 282 -25.41 13.40 -9.34
N ARG A 283 -26.38 13.82 -10.14
CA ARG A 283 -26.19 14.88 -11.15
C ARG A 283 -25.51 16.17 -10.62
N PRO A 284 -25.86 16.68 -9.42
CA PRO A 284 -25.16 17.84 -8.87
C PRO A 284 -23.70 17.54 -8.52
N ASP A 285 -23.41 16.31 -8.06
CA ASP A 285 -22.05 15.87 -7.73
C ASP A 285 -21.21 15.69 -9.01
N GLU A 286 -21.81 15.14 -10.09
CA GLU A 286 -21.18 15.03 -11.41
C GLU A 286 -20.77 16.41 -11.95
N LEU A 287 -21.69 17.39 -11.86
CA LEU A 287 -21.41 18.77 -12.26
C LEU A 287 -20.22 19.33 -11.47
N PHE A 288 -20.24 19.17 -10.15
CA PHE A 288 -19.15 19.62 -9.30
C PHE A 288 -17.80 19.02 -9.72
N VAL A 289 -17.73 17.70 -9.93
CA VAL A 289 -16.47 17.03 -10.30
C VAL A 289 -15.95 17.54 -11.64
N VAL A 290 -16.85 17.72 -12.64
CA VAL A 290 -16.47 18.22 -13.97
C VAL A 290 -15.98 19.67 -13.89
N GLU A 291 -16.74 20.56 -13.24
CA GLU A 291 -16.34 21.96 -13.09
C GLU A 291 -15.05 22.09 -12.30
N HIS A 292 -14.94 21.40 -11.16
CA HIS A 292 -13.77 21.43 -10.30
C HIS A 292 -12.49 20.98 -11.04
N ALA A 293 -12.57 19.87 -11.79
CA ALA A 293 -11.45 19.36 -12.56
C ALA A 293 -11.00 20.36 -13.66
N HIS A 294 -11.93 20.99 -14.35
CA HIS A 294 -11.62 21.91 -15.46
C HIS A 294 -11.25 23.34 -14.99
N LEU A 295 -11.66 23.73 -13.78
CA LEU A 295 -11.22 24.98 -13.16
C LEU A 295 -9.84 24.88 -12.51
N GLN A 296 -9.37 23.66 -12.24
CA GLN A 296 -8.06 23.38 -11.65
C GLN A 296 -7.23 22.38 -12.48
N PRO A 297 -6.98 22.68 -13.78
CA PRO A 297 -6.20 21.78 -14.61
C PRO A 297 -4.78 21.64 -14.06
N ARG A 298 -4.25 20.40 -14.04
CA ARG A 298 -2.92 20.08 -13.51
C ARG A 298 -2.20 19.07 -14.37
N PHE A 299 -0.92 19.31 -14.61
CA PHE A 299 0.00 18.32 -15.15
C PHE A 299 0.36 17.27 -14.08
N VAL A 300 0.90 16.13 -14.50
CA VAL A 300 1.44 15.11 -13.55
C VAL A 300 2.52 15.70 -12.65
N GLU A 301 3.35 16.58 -13.20
CA GLU A 301 4.40 17.32 -12.49
C GLU A 301 3.82 18.23 -11.41
N ASP A 302 2.69 18.88 -11.69
CA ASP A 302 2.03 19.76 -10.72
C ASP A 302 1.46 18.95 -9.57
N SER A 303 0.82 17.80 -9.85
CA SER A 303 0.31 16.91 -8.81
C SER A 303 1.43 16.48 -7.84
N VAL A 304 2.60 16.11 -8.35
CA VAL A 304 3.77 15.76 -7.52
C VAL A 304 4.23 16.96 -6.67
N ARG A 305 4.34 18.16 -7.27
CA ARG A 305 4.77 19.38 -6.57
C ARG A 305 3.78 19.77 -5.47
N PHE A 306 2.47 19.73 -5.76
CA PHE A 306 1.43 20.05 -4.79
C PHE A 306 1.40 19.03 -3.64
N ALA A 307 1.54 17.74 -3.91
CA ALA A 307 1.59 16.71 -2.88
C ALA A 307 2.77 16.93 -1.93
N LEU A 308 3.98 17.15 -2.45
CA LEU A 308 5.18 17.37 -1.62
C LEU A 308 5.07 18.66 -0.80
N LYS A 309 4.58 19.75 -1.41
CA LYS A 309 4.34 20.98 -0.67
C LYS A 309 3.32 20.78 0.44
N ALA A 310 2.21 20.09 0.17
CA ALA A 310 1.16 19.82 1.15
C ALA A 310 1.68 18.98 2.33
N VAL A 311 2.58 18.01 2.09
CA VAL A 311 3.25 17.26 3.18
C VAL A 311 4.05 18.20 4.07
N THR A 312 4.88 19.07 3.48
CA THR A 312 5.71 20.01 4.27
C THR A 312 4.88 21.01 5.06
N ASP A 313 3.75 21.46 4.51
CA ASP A 313 2.83 22.39 5.16
C ASP A 313 2.04 21.72 6.31
N ARG A 314 1.55 20.49 6.08
CA ARG A 314 0.71 19.77 7.06
C ARG A 314 1.53 19.18 8.21
N TYR A 315 2.77 18.79 7.94
CA TYR A 315 3.68 18.17 8.90
C TYR A 315 4.97 18.98 9.07
N PRO A 316 4.87 20.23 9.60
CA PRO A 316 6.04 21.10 9.78
C PRO A 316 7.06 20.54 10.77
N SER A 317 6.63 19.59 11.62
CA SER A 317 7.48 18.93 12.62
C SER A 317 8.33 17.78 12.06
N LEU A 318 8.19 17.40 10.79
CA LEU A 318 9.08 16.43 10.17
C LEU A 318 10.51 16.94 10.17
N ASP A 319 11.45 16.04 10.39
CA ASP A 319 12.87 16.38 10.40
C ASP A 319 13.41 16.51 8.96
N ASP A 320 14.48 17.26 8.78
CA ASP A 320 15.08 17.45 7.44
C ASP A 320 15.64 16.15 6.84
N ASP A 321 15.95 15.16 7.68
CA ASP A 321 16.39 13.82 7.26
C ASP A 321 15.24 12.84 7.02
N ASP A 322 14.00 13.20 7.35
CA ASP A 322 12.83 12.37 7.02
C ASP A 322 12.69 12.23 5.50
N PHE A 323 12.28 11.04 5.06
CA PHE A 323 12.14 10.70 3.64
C PHE A 323 10.77 11.10 3.11
N VAL A 324 10.70 11.51 1.86
CA VAL A 324 9.45 11.72 1.13
C VAL A 324 9.57 11.28 -0.33
N PHE A 325 8.50 10.68 -0.83
CA PHE A 325 8.35 10.31 -2.24
C PHE A 325 6.94 10.63 -2.69
N SER A 326 6.80 11.23 -3.85
CA SER A 326 5.51 11.40 -4.54
C SER A 326 5.63 11.01 -5.99
N GLN A 327 4.65 10.26 -6.48
CA GLN A 327 4.53 9.85 -7.88
C GLN A 327 3.10 10.08 -8.36
N GLN A 328 2.96 10.56 -9.58
CA GLN A 328 1.69 10.67 -10.29
C GLN A 328 1.77 9.93 -11.61
N LEU A 329 0.87 8.97 -11.81
CA LEU A 329 0.66 8.25 -13.06
C LEU A 329 -0.71 8.62 -13.63
N ASN A 330 -0.76 9.19 -14.83
CA ASN A 330 -2.00 9.48 -15.53
C ASN A 330 -2.24 8.45 -16.64
N LEU A 331 -3.44 7.86 -16.65
CA LEU A 331 -3.90 6.94 -17.69
C LEU A 331 -4.47 7.78 -18.87
N GLU A 332 -3.60 8.14 -19.81
CA GLU A 332 -3.92 9.10 -20.86
C GLU A 332 -5.09 8.65 -21.76
N THR A 333 -5.97 9.61 -22.11
CA THR A 333 -7.17 9.33 -22.91
C THR A 333 -6.99 9.57 -24.40
N ILE A 334 -6.15 10.54 -24.78
CA ILE A 334 -5.92 10.89 -26.19
C ILE A 334 -4.62 10.27 -26.74
N HIS A 335 -3.81 9.65 -25.90
CA HIS A 335 -2.57 8.98 -26.25
C HIS A 335 -2.64 7.47 -25.96
N ARG A 336 -1.73 6.68 -26.55
CA ARG A 336 -1.61 5.23 -26.29
C ARG A 336 -0.67 4.90 -25.14
N HIS A 337 0.06 5.87 -24.66
CA HIS A 337 0.97 5.76 -23.52
C HIS A 337 0.39 6.53 -22.33
N ASP A 338 0.79 6.14 -21.15
CA ASP A 338 0.54 6.86 -19.92
C ASP A 338 1.67 7.84 -19.64
N VAL A 339 1.43 8.85 -18.81
CA VAL A 339 2.47 9.81 -18.39
C VAL A 339 2.72 9.70 -16.90
N LEU A 340 3.99 9.88 -16.53
CA LEU A 340 4.50 9.70 -15.19
C LEU A 340 5.36 10.90 -14.79
N ALA A 341 5.17 11.37 -13.55
CA ALA A 341 6.13 12.21 -12.85
C ALA A 341 6.36 11.66 -11.45
N GLU A 342 7.58 11.79 -10.95
CA GLU A 342 7.91 11.43 -9.58
C GLU A 342 9.02 12.32 -9.01
N ARG A 343 9.08 12.38 -7.68
CA ARG A 343 10.13 13.04 -6.92
C ARG A 343 10.39 12.26 -5.65
N THR A 344 11.63 11.85 -5.45
CA THR A 344 12.15 11.21 -4.26
C THR A 344 13.13 12.13 -3.53
N GLY A 345 13.23 12.06 -2.23
CA GLY A 345 14.19 12.87 -1.47
C GLY A 345 13.94 12.92 0.02
N THR A 346 14.64 13.81 0.70
CA THR A 346 14.36 14.14 2.10
C THR A 346 13.50 15.40 2.21
N ILE A 347 12.82 15.54 3.35
CA ILE A 347 12.03 16.75 3.66
C ILE A 347 12.90 18.02 3.59
N GLY A 348 14.15 17.95 4.06
CA GLY A 348 15.09 19.06 3.96
C GLY A 348 15.47 19.41 2.53
N GLU A 349 15.60 18.42 1.63
CA GLU A 349 15.80 18.67 0.20
C GLU A 349 14.61 19.43 -0.39
N VAL A 350 13.38 18.95 -0.13
CA VAL A 350 12.15 19.60 -0.60
C VAL A 350 11.99 21.01 -0.07
N ARG A 351 12.22 21.24 1.23
CA ARG A 351 12.16 22.58 1.85
C ARG A 351 13.13 23.56 1.21
N ARG A 352 14.37 23.12 0.94
CA ARG A 352 15.37 23.97 0.27
C ARG A 352 14.95 24.34 -1.15
N GLU A 353 14.41 23.39 -1.92
CA GLU A 353 13.91 23.68 -3.26
C GLU A 353 12.71 24.61 -3.24
N LEU A 354 11.76 24.44 -2.31
CA LEU A 354 10.63 25.35 -2.13
C LEU A 354 11.10 26.76 -1.74
N ALA A 355 12.27 26.88 -1.10
CA ALA A 355 12.92 28.17 -0.81
C ALA A 355 13.77 28.72 -1.98
N GLY A 356 13.76 28.07 -3.16
CA GLY A 356 14.43 28.54 -4.37
C GLY A 356 15.83 27.95 -4.61
N ALA A 357 16.26 26.96 -3.83
CA ALA A 357 17.50 26.23 -4.11
C ALA A 357 17.34 25.30 -5.32
N VAL A 358 18.44 25.00 -5.99
CA VAL A 358 18.48 23.98 -7.05
C VAL A 358 19.14 22.73 -6.48
N ALA A 359 18.39 21.61 -6.44
CA ALA A 359 18.93 20.34 -5.98
C ALA A 359 19.94 19.78 -6.99
N GLN A 360 21.06 19.26 -6.49
CA GLN A 360 22.07 18.54 -7.27
C GLN A 360 21.96 17.02 -7.11
N HIS A 361 21.24 16.57 -6.09
CA HIS A 361 21.03 15.19 -5.73
C HIS A 361 19.65 15.01 -5.11
N HIS A 362 19.03 13.88 -5.36
CA HIS A 362 17.77 13.46 -4.76
C HIS A 362 17.98 12.13 -4.06
N THR A 363 17.74 12.11 -2.76
CA THR A 363 17.92 10.91 -1.93
C THR A 363 16.91 9.84 -2.33
N GLU A 364 17.40 8.69 -2.75
CA GLU A 364 16.58 7.52 -3.05
C GLU A 364 16.15 6.78 -1.78
N LEU A 365 15.00 6.08 -1.81
CA LEU A 365 14.50 5.30 -0.68
C LEU A 365 15.55 4.31 -0.14
N ARG A 366 16.22 3.60 -1.03
CA ARG A 366 17.25 2.64 -0.64
C ARG A 366 18.46 3.32 0.00
N GLU A 367 18.88 4.47 -0.51
CA GLU A 367 19.95 5.28 0.07
C GLU A 367 19.56 5.74 1.47
N TRP A 368 18.33 6.24 1.63
CA TRP A 368 17.81 6.67 2.93
C TRP A 368 17.77 5.54 3.94
N PHE A 369 17.38 4.35 3.53
CA PHE A 369 17.41 3.15 4.38
C PHE A 369 18.83 2.75 4.80
N LEU A 370 19.86 3.10 4.06
CA LEU A 370 21.25 2.75 4.34
C LEU A 370 21.99 3.80 5.20
N ARG A 371 21.37 4.95 5.44
CA ARG A 371 21.96 5.98 6.31
C ARG A 371 22.03 5.50 7.75
N PRO A 372 23.07 5.88 8.53
CA PRO A 372 23.09 5.64 9.97
C PRO A 372 21.81 6.17 10.63
N LEU A 373 21.40 5.49 11.70
CA LEU A 373 20.22 5.88 12.51
C LEU A 373 20.59 7.00 13.44
#